data_f609c18daa43f58a969cfdff108a7809
#
_entry.id   f609c18daa43f58a969cfdff108a7809
#
_cell.length_a   1.000
_cell.length_b   1.000
_cell.length_c   1.000
_cell.angle_alpha   90.00
_cell.angle_beta   90.00
_cell.angle_gamma   90.00
#
_symmetry.space_group_name_H-M   'P 1'
#
loop_
_entity.id
_entity.type
_entity.pdbx_description
1 polymer ?
#
loop_
_entity_poly.entity_id
_entity_poly.type
_entity_poly.pdbx_seq_one_letter_code
_entity_poly.pdbx_strand_id
1 'polypeptide(L)'
;DVIAARGWRRYVLDPVMASTSGHRLLDPEAVAVVRDRLLPLAALVTPNLDEAEVLTGIAVRDPAAMDEAGRRLLSLGAGAALVKGGHLAGEELVDVLVTKGGIRRIRHARIPTTSTHGTGCTLSAAVTAGLAHGRDLDAAVSAGLDFVARAIAAAPGLGSGRGPVNHFVPANGKE
;
A
#
# COMPACT_ATOMS: atom_id res chain seq x y z
N ASP A 1 1.25 -23.60 -4.00
CA ASP A 1 1.07 -22.21 -4.51
C ASP A 1 -0.20 -22.05 -5.33
N VAL A 2 -1.33 -21.79 -4.65
CA VAL A 2 -2.65 -21.65 -5.29
C VAL A 2 -2.66 -20.49 -6.30
N ILE A 3 -2.02 -19.35 -5.98
CA ILE A 3 -1.96 -18.17 -6.86
C ILE A 3 -1.32 -18.53 -8.20
N ALA A 4 -0.16 -19.17 -8.17
CA ALA A 4 0.55 -19.61 -9.38
C ALA A 4 -0.25 -20.68 -10.15
N ALA A 5 -0.77 -21.68 -9.46
CA ALA A 5 -1.54 -22.76 -10.06
C ALA A 5 -2.85 -22.27 -10.72
N ARG A 6 -3.48 -21.24 -10.18
CA ARG A 6 -4.69 -20.62 -10.72
C ARG A 6 -4.42 -19.55 -11.77
N GLY A 7 -3.14 -19.16 -11.97
CA GLY A 7 -2.77 -18.11 -12.91
C GLY A 7 -3.35 -16.74 -12.58
N TRP A 8 -3.50 -16.40 -11.30
CA TRP A 8 -4.04 -15.11 -10.87
C TRP A 8 -3.05 -13.98 -11.16
N ARG A 9 -3.25 -13.26 -12.24
CA ARG A 9 -2.34 -12.22 -12.75
C ARG A 9 -2.56 -10.84 -12.11
N ARG A 10 -3.66 -10.63 -11.37
CA ARG A 10 -4.02 -9.35 -10.72
C ARG A 10 -3.91 -9.45 -9.20
N TYR A 11 -2.95 -10.23 -8.72
CA TYR A 11 -2.69 -10.39 -7.30
C TYR A 11 -2.02 -9.14 -6.74
N VAL A 12 -2.64 -8.53 -5.71
CA VAL A 12 -2.08 -7.42 -4.94
C VAL A 12 -1.59 -7.95 -3.61
N LEU A 13 -0.32 -7.70 -3.28
CA LEU A 13 0.30 -8.09 -2.02
C LEU A 13 0.37 -6.89 -1.09
N ASP A 14 -0.41 -6.90 0.01
CA ASP A 14 -0.21 -5.99 1.15
C ASP A 14 0.68 -6.73 2.17
N PRO A 15 1.96 -6.39 2.30
CA PRO A 15 2.92 -7.16 3.10
C PRO A 15 2.87 -6.76 4.57
N VAL A 16 1.71 -6.93 5.22
CA VAL A 16 1.51 -6.52 6.62
C VAL A 16 2.43 -7.31 7.54
N MET A 17 3.43 -6.64 8.12
CA MET A 17 4.45 -7.26 8.99
C MET A 17 4.37 -6.85 10.45
N ALA A 18 3.76 -5.70 10.72
CA ALA A 18 3.56 -5.20 12.07
C ALA A 18 2.18 -4.57 12.23
N SER A 19 1.62 -4.66 13.44
CA SER A 19 0.40 -3.94 13.79
C SER A 19 0.66 -2.43 13.91
N THR A 20 -0.39 -1.63 13.87
CA THR A 20 -0.32 -0.18 14.11
C THR A 20 0.23 0.16 15.50
N SER A 21 0.19 -0.78 16.45
CA SER A 21 0.79 -0.68 17.80
C SER A 21 2.25 -1.13 17.86
N GLY A 22 2.87 -1.48 16.71
CA GLY A 22 4.27 -1.90 16.62
C GLY A 22 4.55 -3.37 16.95
N HIS A 23 3.51 -4.18 17.22
CA HIS A 23 3.69 -5.61 17.44
C HIS A 23 4.03 -6.31 16.12
N ARG A 24 5.07 -7.12 16.15
CA ARG A 24 5.45 -7.97 15.02
C ARG A 24 4.37 -9.03 14.77
N LEU A 25 3.89 -9.13 13.54
CA LEU A 25 2.87 -10.09 13.11
C LEU A 25 3.47 -11.28 12.34
N LEU A 26 4.66 -11.09 11.73
CA LEU A 26 5.38 -12.13 11.01
C LEU A 26 6.75 -12.37 11.67
N ASP A 27 7.15 -13.61 11.81
CA ASP A 27 8.52 -13.98 12.15
C ASP A 27 9.47 -13.81 10.94
N PRO A 28 10.81 -13.85 11.12
CA PRO A 28 11.76 -13.66 10.04
C PRO A 28 11.65 -14.70 8.91
N GLU A 29 11.25 -15.93 9.23
CA GLU A 29 11.08 -17.00 8.24
C GLU A 29 9.85 -16.72 7.36
N ALA A 30 8.75 -16.26 7.97
CA ALA A 30 7.56 -15.85 7.23
C ALA A 30 7.82 -14.64 6.33
N VAL A 31 8.61 -13.65 6.80
CA VAL A 31 9.05 -12.50 5.98
C VAL A 31 9.84 -12.98 4.76
N ALA A 32 10.74 -13.97 4.92
CA ALA A 32 11.49 -14.53 3.80
C ALA A 32 10.54 -15.21 2.79
N VAL A 33 9.53 -15.95 3.25
CA VAL A 33 8.51 -16.55 2.38
C VAL A 33 7.72 -15.48 1.62
N VAL A 34 7.31 -14.40 2.28
CA VAL A 34 6.64 -13.27 1.61
C VAL A 34 7.51 -12.70 0.51
N ARG A 35 8.79 -12.40 0.82
CA ARG A 35 9.74 -11.81 -0.14
C ARG A 35 10.06 -12.75 -1.30
N ASP A 36 10.36 -14.03 -1.01
CA ASP A 36 10.95 -14.94 -2.00
C ASP A 36 9.90 -15.72 -2.78
N ARG A 37 8.67 -15.87 -2.27
CA ARG A 37 7.62 -16.68 -2.89
C ARG A 37 6.36 -15.93 -3.27
N LEU A 38 5.92 -14.91 -2.49
CA LEU A 38 4.69 -14.18 -2.79
C LEU A 38 4.95 -12.92 -3.62
N LEU A 39 6.02 -12.18 -3.29
CA LEU A 39 6.37 -10.95 -4.00
C LEU A 39 6.54 -11.16 -5.52
N PRO A 40 7.23 -12.23 -6.03
CA PRO A 40 7.35 -12.45 -7.46
C PRO A 40 6.05 -12.77 -8.20
N LEU A 41 4.99 -13.11 -7.46
CA LEU A 41 3.66 -13.37 -8.02
C LEU A 41 2.78 -12.12 -8.05
N ALA A 42 3.18 -11.05 -7.34
CA ALA A 42 2.37 -9.86 -7.17
C ALA A 42 2.39 -8.97 -8.42
N ALA A 43 1.22 -8.64 -8.96
CA ALA A 43 1.06 -7.58 -9.94
C ALA A 43 1.39 -6.21 -9.33
N LEU A 44 1.08 -6.03 -8.04
CA LEU A 44 1.39 -4.86 -7.24
C LEU A 44 1.72 -5.29 -5.81
N VAL A 45 2.77 -4.71 -5.22
CA VAL A 45 3.03 -4.77 -3.77
C VAL A 45 2.85 -3.38 -3.17
N THR A 46 2.28 -3.28 -1.96
CA THR A 46 1.89 -2.01 -1.33
C THR A 46 2.53 -1.79 0.06
N PRO A 47 3.87 -1.82 0.19
CA PRO A 47 4.52 -1.67 1.49
C PRO A 47 4.43 -0.24 2.02
N ASN A 48 4.37 -0.07 3.34
CA ASN A 48 4.76 1.16 4.01
C ASN A 48 6.30 1.26 4.06
N LEU A 49 6.85 2.34 4.67
CA LEU A 49 8.30 2.58 4.70
C LEU A 49 9.05 1.47 5.42
N ASP A 50 8.55 1.03 6.58
CA ASP A 50 9.18 -0.01 7.40
C ASP A 50 9.13 -1.38 6.70
N GLU A 51 8.00 -1.71 6.09
CA GLU A 51 7.82 -2.92 5.28
C GLU A 51 8.73 -2.92 4.05
N ALA A 52 8.87 -1.78 3.38
CA ALA A 52 9.79 -1.62 2.26
C ALA A 52 11.24 -1.81 2.69
N GLU A 53 11.65 -1.24 3.85
CA GLU A 53 12.97 -1.44 4.42
C GLU A 53 13.23 -2.92 4.73
N VAL A 54 12.29 -3.62 5.37
CA VAL A 54 12.42 -5.04 5.69
C VAL A 54 12.55 -5.91 4.43
N LEU A 55 11.75 -5.63 3.39
CA LEU A 55 11.76 -6.41 2.15
C LEU A 55 13.01 -6.17 1.29
N THR A 56 13.53 -4.93 1.29
CA THR A 56 14.60 -4.52 0.37
C THR A 56 15.98 -4.42 1.02
N GLY A 57 16.04 -4.24 2.34
CA GLY A 57 17.26 -3.91 3.08
C GLY A 57 17.70 -2.45 2.91
N ILE A 58 16.88 -1.60 2.30
CA ILE A 58 17.17 -0.18 2.06
C ILE A 58 16.46 0.65 3.13
N ALA A 59 17.19 1.51 3.85
CA ALA A 59 16.60 2.46 4.80
C ALA A 59 15.76 3.51 4.05
N VAL A 60 14.45 3.56 4.30
CA VAL A 60 13.52 4.40 3.54
C VAL A 60 13.09 5.59 4.40
N ARG A 61 13.75 6.76 4.21
CA ARG A 61 13.53 7.97 5.03
C ARG A 61 13.09 9.19 4.22
N ASP A 62 13.15 9.12 2.91
CA ASP A 62 12.79 10.21 1.99
C ASP A 62 12.25 9.66 0.66
N PRO A 63 11.67 10.52 -0.21
CA PRO A 63 11.12 10.09 -1.49
C PRO A 63 12.15 9.46 -2.45
N ALA A 64 13.43 9.82 -2.36
CA ALA A 64 14.47 9.22 -3.22
C ALA A 64 14.75 7.78 -2.80
N ALA A 65 14.82 7.51 -1.49
CA ALA A 65 14.92 6.15 -0.96
C ALA A 65 13.66 5.32 -1.25
N MET A 66 12.46 5.92 -1.30
CA MET A 66 11.24 5.25 -1.75
C MET A 66 11.32 4.82 -3.22
N ASP A 67 11.87 5.67 -4.10
CA ASP A 67 12.11 5.32 -5.51
C ASP A 67 13.06 4.11 -5.62
N GLU A 68 14.14 4.11 -4.84
CA GLU A 68 15.14 3.04 -4.83
C GLU A 68 14.54 1.73 -4.29
N ALA A 69 13.83 1.79 -3.17
CA ALA A 69 13.14 0.65 -2.60
C ALA A 69 12.11 0.06 -3.60
N GLY A 70 11.35 0.92 -4.27
CA GLY A 70 10.40 0.49 -5.31
C GLY A 70 11.10 -0.23 -6.47
N ARG A 71 12.21 0.30 -6.98
CA ARG A 71 13.01 -0.38 -8.02
C ARG A 71 13.56 -1.72 -7.51
N ARG A 72 13.99 -1.77 -6.27
CA ARG A 72 14.48 -3.01 -5.65
C ARG A 72 13.36 -4.05 -5.56
N LEU A 73 12.14 -3.68 -5.18
CA LEU A 73 10.99 -4.57 -5.16
C LEU A 73 10.68 -5.14 -6.56
N LEU A 74 10.78 -4.33 -7.62
CA LEU A 74 10.65 -4.83 -8.99
C LEU A 74 11.77 -5.82 -9.35
N SER A 75 13.01 -5.55 -8.94
CA SER A 75 14.13 -6.47 -9.17
C SER A 75 14.00 -7.81 -8.42
N LEU A 76 13.24 -7.81 -7.32
CA LEU A 76 12.86 -9.02 -6.58
C LEU A 76 11.66 -9.76 -7.19
N GLY A 77 11.11 -9.26 -8.29
CA GLY A 77 10.10 -9.95 -9.10
C GLY A 77 8.70 -9.34 -9.06
N ALA A 78 8.42 -8.32 -8.25
CA ALA A 78 7.12 -7.66 -8.27
C ALA A 78 6.83 -7.01 -9.64
N GLY A 79 5.58 -7.07 -10.09
CA GLY A 79 5.15 -6.40 -11.33
C GLY A 79 5.18 -4.88 -11.23
N ALA A 80 4.80 -4.35 -10.06
CA ALA A 80 4.85 -2.94 -9.67
C ALA A 80 4.95 -2.83 -8.14
N ALA A 81 5.33 -1.64 -7.63
CA ALA A 81 5.39 -1.33 -6.21
C ALA A 81 4.77 0.03 -5.92
N LEU A 82 3.87 0.11 -4.96
CA LEU A 82 3.36 1.35 -4.38
C LEU A 82 3.93 1.50 -2.96
N VAL A 83 5.02 2.25 -2.82
CA VAL A 83 5.62 2.54 -1.52
C VAL A 83 4.83 3.68 -0.86
N LYS A 84 4.22 3.40 0.31
CA LYS A 84 3.32 4.34 1.01
C LYS A 84 4.13 5.26 1.93
N GLY A 85 4.06 6.58 1.70
CA GLY A 85 4.81 7.58 2.45
C GLY A 85 4.10 8.17 3.68
N GLY A 86 3.02 7.56 4.13
CA GLY A 86 2.18 8.07 5.24
C GLY A 86 2.93 8.34 6.55
N HIS A 87 4.10 7.77 6.75
CA HIS A 87 4.95 7.95 7.94
C HIS A 87 6.04 9.02 7.77
N LEU A 88 6.21 9.61 6.58
CA LEU A 88 7.13 10.75 6.40
C LEU A 88 6.61 11.96 7.18
N ALA A 89 7.54 12.79 7.70
CA ALA A 89 7.20 14.03 8.37
C ALA A 89 6.73 15.09 7.36
N GLY A 90 5.83 15.99 7.79
CA GLY A 90 5.36 17.12 6.98
C GLY A 90 3.86 17.13 6.76
N GLU A 91 3.37 18.22 6.17
CA GLU A 91 1.94 18.42 5.84
C GLU A 91 1.54 17.72 4.54
N GLU A 92 2.51 17.46 3.67
CA GLU A 92 2.33 16.74 2.40
C GLU A 92 2.79 15.30 2.55
N LEU A 93 1.96 14.37 2.09
CA LEU A 93 2.29 12.96 1.97
C LEU A 93 2.71 12.67 0.53
N VAL A 94 3.68 11.77 0.37
CA VAL A 94 4.15 11.33 -0.95
C VAL A 94 4.11 9.82 -0.98
N ASP A 95 3.28 9.25 -1.85
CA ASP A 95 3.36 7.84 -2.22
C ASP A 95 4.11 7.69 -3.54
N VAL A 96 4.84 6.60 -3.70
CA VAL A 96 5.65 6.36 -4.89
C VAL A 96 5.20 5.08 -5.58
N LEU A 97 4.65 5.24 -6.79
CA LEU A 97 4.33 4.12 -7.67
C LEU A 97 5.50 3.89 -8.64
N VAL A 98 6.12 2.72 -8.53
CA VAL A 98 7.20 2.27 -9.42
C VAL A 98 6.69 1.14 -10.30
N THR A 99 6.86 1.30 -11.61
CA THR A 99 6.51 0.32 -12.64
C THR A 99 7.67 0.11 -13.60
N LYS A 100 7.57 -0.85 -14.51
CA LYS A 100 8.54 -1.00 -15.61
C LYS A 100 8.58 0.22 -16.54
N GLY A 101 7.48 0.99 -16.59
CA GLY A 101 7.36 2.21 -17.41
C GLY A 101 7.94 3.46 -16.76
N GLY A 102 8.29 3.41 -15.47
CA GLY A 102 8.85 4.56 -14.76
C GLY A 102 8.33 4.71 -13.34
N ILE A 103 8.56 5.90 -12.79
CA ILE A 103 8.21 6.27 -11.41
C ILE A 103 7.23 7.42 -11.44
N ARG A 104 6.15 7.29 -10.66
CA ARG A 104 5.18 8.36 -10.41
C ARG A 104 5.11 8.64 -8.91
N ARG A 105 5.43 9.87 -8.52
CA ARG A 105 5.25 10.36 -7.15
C ARG A 105 3.87 11.00 -7.04
N ILE A 106 3.05 10.50 -6.12
CA ILE A 106 1.68 10.93 -5.90
C ILE A 106 1.67 11.73 -4.60
N ARG A 107 1.34 13.01 -4.70
CA ARG A 107 1.33 13.94 -3.57
C ARG A 107 -0.10 14.19 -3.13
N HIS A 108 -0.33 14.19 -1.85
CA HIS A 108 -1.62 14.52 -1.26
C HIS A 108 -1.46 15.17 0.12
N ALA A 109 -2.42 16.01 0.50
CA ALA A 109 -2.41 16.64 1.80
C ALA A 109 -2.62 15.63 2.92
N ARG A 110 -1.94 15.82 4.05
CA ARG A 110 -2.18 15.04 5.26
C ARG A 110 -3.53 15.46 5.85
N ILE A 111 -4.41 14.51 6.09
CA ILE A 111 -5.68 14.73 6.77
C ILE A 111 -5.40 14.63 8.28
N PRO A 112 -5.62 15.72 9.07
CA PRO A 112 -5.38 15.70 10.51
C PRO A 112 -6.44 14.83 11.21
N THR A 113 -6.08 13.61 11.58
CA THR A 113 -6.98 12.65 12.22
C THR A 113 -6.19 11.60 13.01
N THR A 114 -6.81 11.04 14.04
CA THR A 114 -6.34 9.84 14.73
C THR A 114 -6.94 8.56 14.16
N SER A 115 -7.96 8.67 13.29
CA SER A 115 -8.66 7.53 12.68
C SER A 115 -7.88 7.00 11.45
N THR A 116 -6.78 6.32 11.71
CA THR A 116 -5.88 5.78 10.67
C THR A 116 -5.81 4.26 10.64
N HIS A 117 -6.59 3.58 11.52
CA HIS A 117 -6.58 2.12 11.55
C HIS A 117 -7.21 1.53 10.28
N GLY A 118 -6.48 0.63 9.63
CA GLY A 118 -6.94 -0.07 8.43
C GLY A 118 -6.72 0.68 7.11
N THR A 119 -6.10 1.87 7.08
CA THR A 119 -5.86 2.64 5.84
C THR A 119 -5.09 1.85 4.78
N GLY A 120 -4.01 1.15 5.17
CA GLY A 120 -3.21 0.33 4.25
C GLY A 120 -4.01 -0.80 3.62
N CYS A 121 -4.69 -1.59 4.46
CA CYS A 121 -5.52 -2.70 4.00
C CYS A 121 -6.68 -2.21 3.12
N THR A 122 -7.29 -1.07 3.47
CA THR A 122 -8.36 -0.45 2.66
C THR A 122 -7.84 -0.02 1.30
N LEU A 123 -6.64 0.58 1.24
CA LEU A 123 -6.01 0.95 -0.03
C LEU A 123 -5.78 -0.28 -0.92
N SER A 124 -5.15 -1.31 -0.37
CA SER A 124 -4.84 -2.54 -1.12
C SER A 124 -6.10 -3.22 -1.63
N ALA A 125 -7.17 -3.27 -0.81
CA ALA A 125 -8.46 -3.80 -1.21
C ALA A 125 -9.12 -2.96 -2.31
N ALA A 126 -9.11 -1.63 -2.20
CA ALA A 126 -9.68 -0.72 -3.20
C ALA A 126 -8.95 -0.82 -4.54
N VAL A 127 -7.62 -0.88 -4.54
CA VAL A 127 -6.81 -1.09 -5.75
C VAL A 127 -7.13 -2.46 -6.37
N THR A 128 -7.22 -3.52 -5.56
CA THR A 128 -7.59 -4.86 -6.02
C THR A 128 -8.96 -4.86 -6.71
N ALA A 129 -9.96 -4.21 -6.11
CA ALA A 129 -11.28 -4.05 -6.70
C ALA A 129 -11.22 -3.29 -8.04
N GLY A 130 -10.45 -2.19 -8.10
CA GLY A 130 -10.24 -1.43 -9.34
C GLY A 130 -9.67 -2.29 -10.47
N LEU A 131 -8.63 -3.07 -10.16
CA LEU A 131 -8.01 -4.01 -11.12
C LEU A 131 -8.98 -5.12 -11.54
N ALA A 132 -9.79 -5.65 -10.61
CA ALA A 132 -10.80 -6.66 -10.90
C ALA A 132 -11.87 -6.13 -11.86
N HIS A 133 -12.25 -4.85 -11.73
CA HIS A 133 -13.16 -4.15 -12.63
C HIS A 133 -12.53 -3.71 -13.96
N GLY A 134 -11.28 -4.12 -14.24
CA GLY A 134 -10.62 -3.88 -15.55
C GLY A 134 -9.94 -2.52 -15.67
N ARG A 135 -9.82 -1.74 -14.60
CA ARG A 135 -9.00 -0.51 -14.62
C ARG A 135 -7.53 -0.88 -14.85
N ASP A 136 -6.80 -0.01 -15.53
CA ASP A 136 -5.33 -0.11 -15.54
C ASP A 136 -4.76 0.20 -14.14
N LEU A 137 -3.46 -0.07 -13.95
CA LEU A 137 -2.82 0.04 -12.64
C LEU A 137 -2.83 1.48 -12.11
N ASP A 138 -2.53 2.46 -12.98
CA ASP A 138 -2.50 3.88 -12.59
C ASP A 138 -3.88 4.39 -12.16
N ALA A 139 -4.91 4.03 -12.91
CA ALA A 139 -6.30 4.39 -12.58
C ALA A 139 -6.78 3.67 -11.31
N ALA A 140 -6.43 2.40 -11.11
CA ALA A 140 -6.78 1.65 -9.91
C ALA A 140 -6.12 2.22 -8.66
N VAL A 141 -4.81 2.55 -8.72
CA VAL A 141 -4.07 3.19 -7.62
C VAL A 141 -4.64 4.56 -7.29
N SER A 142 -4.88 5.41 -8.30
CA SER A 142 -5.43 6.75 -8.09
C SER A 142 -6.81 6.69 -7.45
N ALA A 143 -7.70 5.82 -7.92
CA ALA A 143 -9.03 5.63 -7.34
C ALA A 143 -8.98 5.06 -5.92
N GLY A 144 -8.04 4.15 -5.63
CA GLY A 144 -7.83 3.59 -4.29
C GLY A 144 -7.36 4.66 -3.29
N LEU A 145 -6.42 5.50 -3.67
CA LEU A 145 -5.94 6.61 -2.84
C LEU A 145 -7.05 7.64 -2.57
N ASP A 146 -7.84 8.00 -3.59
CA ASP A 146 -8.99 8.89 -3.44
C ASP A 146 -10.06 8.29 -2.51
N PHE A 147 -10.37 7.00 -2.65
CA PHE A 147 -11.29 6.31 -1.75
C PHE A 147 -10.81 6.36 -0.30
N VAL A 148 -9.53 6.05 -0.04
CA VAL A 148 -8.95 6.08 1.30
C VAL A 148 -8.99 7.49 1.89
N ALA A 149 -8.66 8.53 1.11
CA ALA A 149 -8.73 9.93 1.56
C ALA A 149 -10.14 10.30 2.02
N ARG A 150 -11.18 9.94 1.24
CA ARG A 150 -12.58 10.15 1.62
C ARG A 150 -12.99 9.33 2.84
N ALA A 151 -12.54 8.07 2.92
CA ALA A 151 -12.82 7.20 4.06
C ALA A 151 -12.20 7.73 5.36
N ILE A 152 -11.02 8.34 5.29
CA ILE A 152 -10.35 9.02 6.40
C ILE A 152 -11.11 10.30 6.77
N ALA A 153 -11.43 11.15 5.79
CA ALA A 153 -12.14 12.42 6.02
C ALA A 153 -13.53 12.22 6.66
N ALA A 154 -14.20 11.12 6.31
CA ALA A 154 -15.52 10.74 6.85
C ALA A 154 -15.44 9.76 8.04
N ALA A 155 -14.27 9.61 8.67
CA ALA A 155 -14.10 8.69 9.78
C ALA A 155 -15.04 9.03 10.95
N PRO A 156 -15.70 8.03 11.59
CA PRO A 156 -16.73 8.28 12.57
C PRO A 156 -16.22 8.78 13.94
N GLY A 157 -14.90 8.83 14.15
CA GLY A 157 -14.29 9.31 15.39
C GLY A 157 -14.61 8.44 16.61
N LEU A 158 -14.77 7.13 16.43
CA LEU A 158 -15.13 6.20 17.52
C LEU A 158 -13.92 5.83 18.35
N GLY A 159 -14.11 5.82 19.66
CA GLY A 159 -13.11 5.41 20.66
C GLY A 159 -12.07 6.49 20.95
N SER A 160 -11.12 6.17 21.86
CA SER A 160 -10.05 7.07 22.32
C SER A 160 -8.68 6.76 21.70
N GLY A 161 -8.57 5.67 20.94
CA GLY A 161 -7.34 5.25 20.27
C GLY A 161 -7.31 5.62 18.78
N ARG A 162 -6.55 4.85 17.98
CA ARG A 162 -6.57 4.97 16.51
C ARG A 162 -7.88 4.38 15.97
N GLY A 163 -8.83 5.26 15.67
CA GLY A 163 -10.16 4.88 15.18
C GLY A 163 -10.14 4.28 13.77
N PRO A 164 -11.22 3.60 13.37
CA PRO A 164 -11.36 3.05 12.02
C PRO A 164 -11.67 4.16 11.00
N VAL A 165 -11.35 3.91 9.74
CA VAL A 165 -11.84 4.71 8.62
C VAL A 165 -13.31 4.36 8.30
N ASN A 166 -14.01 5.23 7.56
CA ASN A 166 -15.38 4.96 7.12
C ASN A 166 -15.39 4.23 5.77
N HIS A 167 -15.66 2.92 5.79
CA HIS A 167 -15.74 2.11 4.55
C HIS A 167 -17.05 2.31 3.76
N PHE A 168 -18.03 3.05 4.30
CA PHE A 168 -19.34 3.27 3.67
C PHE A 168 -19.38 4.52 2.77
N VAL A 169 -18.23 5.19 2.57
CA VAL A 169 -18.16 6.28 1.58
C VAL A 169 -18.42 5.74 0.17
N PRO A 170 -19.07 6.52 -0.74
CA PRO A 170 -19.35 6.08 -2.10
C PRO A 170 -18.07 5.66 -2.84
N ALA A 171 -18.08 4.52 -3.53
CA ALA A 171 -16.90 4.01 -4.25
C ALA A 171 -16.41 4.94 -5.37
N ASN A 172 -17.30 5.73 -5.98
CA ASN A 172 -17.02 6.56 -7.16
C ASN A 172 -17.01 8.07 -6.88
N GLY A 173 -17.00 8.50 -5.61
CA GLY A 173 -16.98 9.92 -5.25
C GLY A 173 -18.18 10.75 -5.69
N LYS A 174 -19.24 10.11 -6.18
CA LYS A 174 -20.54 10.74 -6.49
C LYS A 174 -21.53 10.30 -5.43
N GLU A 175 -22.17 11.28 -4.77
CA GLU A 175 -23.36 11.04 -3.95
C GLU A 175 -24.52 10.57 -4.85
#